data_c3be7b7788231ee357f78fddf2cc3143
#
_entry.id   c3be7b7788231ee357f78fddf2cc3143
#
_cell.length_a   1.000
_cell.length_b   1.000
_cell.length_c   1.000
_cell.angle_alpha   90.00
_cell.angle_beta   90.00
_cell.angle_gamma   90.00
#
_symmetry.space_group_name_H-M   'P 1'
#
loop_
_entity.id
_entity.type
_entity.pdbx_description
1 polymer ?
#
loop_
_entity_poly.entity_id
_entity_poly.type
_entity_poly.pdbx_seq_one_letter_code
_entity_poly.pdbx_strand_id
1 'polypeptide(L)'
;VRELIPVLTRSLFGEPGTFGFFTQPSLFQRGFGGGRSIDLDITGPDLEKVVIVAQQAAGLVGKSFPRNEGNQMRPIPGLVLGAPEIQVQPNRVKLADNNITAQSLALSVDAFNSGLRIAEITVDSKRMDLTLRGKVNAITETQGIENIPVVTPSGKILPISSIADVVMTSGPTEIRHIERDRTITLQIKPIDKIPLEAAIDTIREKVILPLEQQGLPTGVNLNLSGTADELTSTWNAMVINLIVAICMVYLLMAILFESFIY
;
A
#
# COMPACT_ATOMS: atom_id res chain seq x y z
N VAL A 1 -13.32 17.55 -20.10
CA VAL A 1 -12.98 16.82 -18.86
C VAL A 1 -11.49 16.93 -18.56
N ARG A 2 -10.57 16.73 -19.53
CA ARG A 2 -9.11 16.80 -19.32
C ARG A 2 -8.62 18.16 -18.81
N GLU A 3 -9.23 19.27 -19.21
CA GLU A 3 -8.87 20.62 -18.76
C GLU A 3 -9.41 20.95 -17.35
N LEU A 4 -10.47 20.27 -16.94
CA LEU A 4 -11.09 20.48 -15.62
C LEU A 4 -10.33 19.75 -14.49
N ILE A 5 -9.65 18.64 -14.78
CA ILE A 5 -8.92 17.84 -13.79
C ILE A 5 -7.87 18.66 -13.03
N PRO A 6 -6.96 19.42 -13.69
CA PRO A 6 -5.96 20.20 -12.98
C PRO A 6 -6.58 21.35 -12.16
N VAL A 7 -7.67 21.93 -12.64
CA VAL A 7 -8.38 23.02 -11.93
C VAL A 7 -9.03 22.49 -10.66
N LEU A 8 -9.74 21.35 -10.75
CA LEU A 8 -10.39 20.71 -9.61
C LEU A 8 -9.37 20.13 -8.61
N THR A 9 -8.29 19.56 -9.12
CA THR A 9 -7.19 19.06 -8.24
C THR A 9 -6.58 20.20 -7.44
N ARG A 10 -6.38 21.37 -8.05
CA ARG A 10 -5.84 22.55 -7.36
C ARG A 10 -6.77 23.06 -6.24
N SER A 11 -8.09 22.94 -6.38
CA SER A 11 -9.03 23.35 -5.33
C SER A 11 -9.00 22.48 -4.07
N LEU A 12 -8.50 21.24 -4.19
CA LEU A 12 -8.33 20.32 -3.06
C LEU A 12 -6.99 20.49 -2.30
N PHE A 13 -6.06 21.28 -2.84
CA PHE A 13 -4.74 21.53 -2.23
C PHE A 13 -4.77 22.53 -1.06
N GLY A 14 -5.82 22.65 -0.32
CA GLY A 14 -5.88 23.60 0.79
C GLY A 14 -6.31 22.95 2.10
N GLU A 15 -6.77 21.72 2.07
CA GLU A 15 -7.31 21.06 3.25
C GLU A 15 -6.23 20.27 3.99
N PRO A 16 -5.90 20.66 5.25
CA PRO A 16 -4.88 19.98 6.03
C PRO A 16 -5.26 18.51 6.28
N GLY A 17 -4.30 17.60 6.08
CA GLY A 17 -4.49 16.17 6.32
C GLY A 17 -5.26 15.42 5.25
N THR A 18 -5.65 16.08 4.14
CA THR A 18 -6.33 15.43 3.01
C THR A 18 -5.42 15.37 1.79
N PHE A 19 -5.51 14.27 1.07
CA PHE A 19 -4.82 14.05 -0.18
C PHE A 19 -5.84 13.69 -1.26
N GLY A 20 -6.31 14.69 -1.98
CA GLY A 20 -7.32 14.53 -3.03
C GLY A 20 -6.72 14.65 -4.43
N PHE A 21 -7.14 13.79 -5.34
CA PHE A 21 -6.83 13.89 -6.77
C PHE A 21 -8.01 13.41 -7.61
N PHE A 22 -8.20 14.05 -8.75
CA PHE A 22 -9.20 13.64 -9.71
C PHE A 22 -8.55 12.82 -10.81
N THR A 23 -9.09 11.64 -11.09
CA THR A 23 -8.67 10.81 -12.20
C THR A 23 -9.84 10.52 -13.12
N GLN A 24 -9.57 10.47 -14.41
CA GLN A 24 -10.52 9.94 -15.38
C GLN A 24 -10.15 8.48 -15.64
N PRO A 25 -10.96 7.51 -15.18
CA PRO A 25 -10.68 6.10 -15.48
C PRO A 25 -10.79 5.85 -16.99
N SER A 26 -9.89 5.06 -17.55
CA SER A 26 -10.01 4.56 -18.91
C SER A 26 -11.10 3.48 -18.97
N LEU A 27 -11.86 3.44 -20.05
CA LEU A 27 -12.87 2.40 -20.29
C LEU A 27 -12.27 1.00 -20.38
N PHE A 28 -11.01 0.89 -20.79
CA PHE A 28 -10.33 -0.37 -21.07
C PHE A 28 -9.26 -0.76 -20.04
N GLN A 29 -8.87 0.17 -19.17
CA GLN A 29 -7.83 -0.06 -18.15
C GLN A 29 -8.33 0.32 -16.77
N ARG A 30 -8.20 -0.59 -15.82
CA ARG A 30 -8.51 -0.37 -14.42
C ARG A 30 -7.24 0.00 -13.66
N GLY A 31 -7.34 0.95 -12.72
CA GLY A 31 -6.26 1.33 -11.83
C GLY A 31 -5.86 2.80 -11.92
N PHE A 32 -4.91 3.18 -11.07
CA PHE A 32 -4.34 4.52 -11.03
C PHE A 32 -3.50 4.75 -12.29
N GLY A 33 -3.76 5.81 -13.03
CA GLY A 33 -2.95 6.19 -14.18
C GLY A 33 -3.40 5.66 -15.54
N GLY A 34 -4.36 4.72 -15.62
CA GLY A 34 -4.90 4.23 -16.89
C GLY A 34 -3.83 3.67 -17.84
N GLY A 35 -2.87 2.88 -17.33
CA GLY A 35 -1.78 2.27 -18.11
C GLY A 35 -0.56 3.19 -18.36
N ARG A 36 -0.55 4.39 -17.83
CA ARG A 36 0.60 5.32 -17.90
C ARG A 36 1.19 5.60 -16.51
N SER A 37 1.07 4.68 -15.58
CA SER A 37 1.74 4.78 -14.28
C SER A 37 3.09 4.08 -14.32
N ILE A 38 4.05 4.71 -13.67
CA ILE A 38 5.35 4.13 -13.36
C ILE A 38 5.32 3.82 -11.87
N ASP A 39 5.58 2.59 -11.51
CA ASP A 39 5.61 2.15 -10.14
C ASP A 39 7.08 2.00 -9.72
N LEU A 40 7.50 2.82 -8.73
CA LEU A 40 8.80 2.71 -8.10
C LEU A 40 8.61 1.96 -6.78
N ASP A 41 9.06 0.72 -6.74
CA ASP A 41 9.00 -0.14 -5.58
C ASP A 41 10.27 0.01 -4.74
N ILE A 42 10.08 0.37 -3.47
CA ILE A 42 11.12 0.43 -2.47
C ILE A 42 10.91 -0.76 -1.54
N THR A 43 11.81 -1.74 -1.61
CA THR A 43 11.67 -3.01 -0.90
C THR A 43 12.77 -3.19 0.13
N GLY A 44 12.45 -3.90 1.22
CA GLY A 44 13.45 -4.21 2.24
C GLY A 44 12.87 -4.96 3.45
N PRO A 45 13.76 -5.58 4.27
CA PRO A 45 13.34 -6.35 5.44
C PRO A 45 12.84 -5.48 6.59
N ASP A 46 13.29 -4.23 6.65
CA ASP A 46 13.00 -3.27 7.72
C ASP A 46 12.10 -2.14 7.21
N LEU A 47 10.84 -2.11 7.70
CA LEU A 47 9.84 -1.14 7.23
C LEU A 47 10.22 0.31 7.53
N GLU A 48 10.89 0.58 8.65
CA GLU A 48 11.29 1.95 9.01
C GLU A 48 12.31 2.51 8.01
N LYS A 49 13.29 1.68 7.62
CA LYS A 49 14.29 2.04 6.61
C LYS A 49 13.65 2.24 5.24
N VAL A 50 12.72 1.35 4.87
CA VAL A 50 11.96 1.46 3.62
C VAL A 50 11.18 2.79 3.58
N VAL A 51 10.52 3.18 4.69
CA VAL A 51 9.77 4.44 4.77
C VAL A 51 10.69 5.65 4.62
N ILE A 52 11.85 5.66 5.27
CA ILE A 52 12.81 6.78 5.18
C ILE A 52 13.25 6.96 3.71
N VAL A 53 13.65 5.87 3.06
CA VAL A 53 14.05 5.92 1.64
C VAL A 53 12.87 6.32 0.74
N ALA A 54 11.66 5.83 1.02
CA ALA A 54 10.47 6.19 0.28
C ALA A 54 10.11 7.67 0.41
N GLN A 55 10.30 8.27 1.59
CA GLN A 55 10.12 9.71 1.79
C GLN A 55 11.15 10.54 1.00
N GLN A 56 12.42 10.11 0.99
CA GLN A 56 13.46 10.74 0.19
C GLN A 56 13.16 10.64 -1.31
N ALA A 57 12.81 9.43 -1.78
CA ALA A 57 12.41 9.20 -3.17
C ALA A 57 11.21 10.05 -3.56
N ALA A 58 10.17 10.14 -2.70
CA ALA A 58 8.99 10.97 -2.94
C ALA A 58 9.35 12.47 -3.05
N GLY A 59 10.31 12.94 -2.25
CA GLY A 59 10.84 14.30 -2.33
C GLY A 59 11.53 14.59 -3.68
N LEU A 60 12.34 13.65 -4.18
CA LEU A 60 13.02 13.77 -5.47
C LEU A 60 12.03 13.66 -6.65
N VAL A 61 11.06 12.75 -6.56
CA VAL A 61 9.97 12.64 -7.54
C VAL A 61 9.16 13.93 -7.59
N GLY A 62 8.83 14.53 -6.44
CA GLY A 62 8.10 15.79 -6.38
C GLY A 62 8.84 16.97 -7.01
N LYS A 63 10.18 16.97 -7.00
CA LYS A 63 11.02 17.96 -7.68
C LYS A 63 11.07 17.72 -9.19
N SER A 64 11.15 16.46 -9.62
CA SER A 64 11.26 16.08 -11.04
C SER A 64 9.91 16.12 -11.76
N PHE A 65 8.82 15.85 -11.04
CA PHE A 65 7.45 15.84 -11.55
C PHE A 65 6.56 16.71 -10.67
N PRO A 66 6.65 18.04 -10.81
CA PRO A 66 5.89 18.98 -9.98
C PRO A 66 4.38 18.79 -10.17
N ARG A 67 3.64 18.77 -9.07
CA ARG A 67 2.18 18.58 -9.08
C ARG A 67 1.41 19.73 -9.75
N ASN A 68 1.94 20.93 -9.66
CA ASN A 68 1.37 22.13 -10.30
C ASN A 68 1.31 22.03 -11.85
N GLU A 69 2.13 21.16 -12.43
CA GLU A 69 2.11 20.85 -13.87
C GLU A 69 1.10 19.76 -14.25
N GLY A 70 0.42 19.15 -13.26
CA GLY A 70 -0.56 18.10 -13.48
C GLY A 70 -0.02 16.67 -13.30
N ASN A 71 1.25 16.53 -12.91
CA ASN A 71 1.80 15.23 -12.54
C ASN A 71 1.19 14.75 -11.22
N GLN A 72 1.03 13.43 -11.08
CA GLN A 72 0.46 12.81 -9.88
C GLN A 72 1.42 11.78 -9.32
N MET A 73 1.53 11.74 -8.01
CA MET A 73 2.26 10.71 -7.28
C MET A 73 1.41 10.22 -6.11
N ARG A 74 1.29 8.91 -5.97
CA ARG A 74 0.56 8.25 -4.90
C ARG A 74 1.46 7.22 -4.22
N PRO A 75 1.77 7.38 -2.93
CA PRO A 75 2.43 6.35 -2.16
C PRO A 75 1.43 5.27 -1.73
N ILE A 76 1.83 4.00 -1.79
CA ILE A 76 1.05 2.84 -1.35
C ILE A 76 1.94 1.95 -0.47
N PRO A 77 1.54 1.64 0.75
CA PRO A 77 0.32 2.04 1.45
C PRO A 77 0.34 3.50 1.94
N GLY A 78 1.49 4.09 2.16
CA GLY A 78 1.67 5.46 2.62
C GLY A 78 3.13 5.73 2.99
N LEU A 79 3.45 6.99 3.31
CA LEU A 79 4.80 7.42 3.74
C LEU A 79 4.90 7.67 5.25
N VAL A 80 3.84 7.36 5.99
CA VAL A 80 3.78 7.58 7.44
C VAL A 80 3.47 6.26 8.12
N LEU A 81 4.33 5.87 9.05
CA LEU A 81 4.16 4.68 9.91
C LEU A 81 3.28 4.99 11.13
N GLY A 82 2.22 5.71 11.00
CA GLY A 82 1.59 6.19 12.21
C GLY A 82 0.09 6.40 12.10
N ALA A 83 -0.71 5.34 11.88
CA ALA A 83 -2.09 5.38 12.25
C ALA A 83 -2.20 5.24 13.79
N PRO A 84 -3.03 6.05 14.47
CA PRO A 84 -3.26 5.89 15.89
C PRO A 84 -3.87 4.50 16.16
N GLU A 85 -3.24 3.76 17.06
CA GLU A 85 -3.61 2.40 17.45
C GLU A 85 -3.75 2.33 18.96
N ILE A 86 -4.77 1.64 19.44
CA ILE A 86 -4.94 1.36 20.86
C ILE A 86 -4.61 -0.11 21.09
N GLN A 87 -3.59 -0.34 21.89
CA GLN A 87 -3.17 -1.67 22.28
C GLN A 87 -3.64 -1.99 23.70
N VAL A 88 -4.38 -3.09 23.83
CA VAL A 88 -4.74 -3.66 25.13
C VAL A 88 -3.71 -4.73 25.47
N GLN A 89 -2.80 -4.42 26.37
CA GLN A 89 -1.72 -5.32 26.79
C GLN A 89 -2.13 -6.09 28.06
N PRO A 90 -2.45 -7.41 27.94
CA PRO A 90 -2.95 -8.18 29.06
C PRO A 90 -1.86 -8.40 30.14
N ASN A 91 -2.17 -8.12 31.41
CA ASN A 91 -1.30 -8.44 32.52
C ASN A 91 -1.54 -9.90 32.95
N ARG A 92 -0.57 -10.76 32.66
CA ARG A 92 -0.70 -12.22 32.88
C ARG A 92 -0.99 -12.60 34.33
N VAL A 93 -0.42 -11.88 35.28
CA VAL A 93 -0.63 -12.15 36.73
C VAL A 93 -2.06 -11.79 37.12
N LYS A 94 -2.51 -10.58 36.78
CA LYS A 94 -3.87 -10.12 37.08
C LYS A 94 -4.95 -10.96 36.38
N LEU A 95 -4.67 -11.46 35.18
CA LEU A 95 -5.57 -12.38 34.47
C LEU A 95 -5.67 -13.72 35.22
N ALA A 96 -4.54 -14.29 35.66
CA ALA A 96 -4.51 -15.55 36.39
C ALA A 96 -5.23 -15.44 37.74
N ASP A 97 -5.00 -14.35 38.48
CA ASP A 97 -5.66 -14.10 39.78
C ASP A 97 -7.18 -14.03 39.68
N ASN A 98 -7.71 -13.61 38.51
CA ASN A 98 -9.14 -13.52 38.26
C ASN A 98 -9.68 -14.69 37.41
N ASN A 99 -8.89 -15.71 37.12
CA ASN A 99 -9.23 -16.85 36.27
C ASN A 99 -9.75 -16.44 34.88
N ILE A 100 -9.22 -15.34 34.34
CA ILE A 100 -9.57 -14.84 33.00
C ILE A 100 -8.48 -15.27 32.01
N THR A 101 -8.89 -15.77 30.85
CA THR A 101 -7.97 -16.07 29.76
C THR A 101 -7.76 -14.84 28.89
N ALA A 102 -6.61 -14.72 28.23
CA ALA A 102 -6.39 -13.67 27.25
C ALA A 102 -7.42 -13.71 26.11
N GLN A 103 -7.90 -14.90 25.76
CA GLN A 103 -8.95 -15.09 24.77
C GLN A 103 -10.29 -14.48 25.22
N SER A 104 -10.69 -14.70 26.50
CA SER A 104 -11.92 -14.12 27.05
C SER A 104 -11.85 -12.59 27.10
N LEU A 105 -10.67 -12.05 27.42
CA LEU A 105 -10.42 -10.60 27.34
C LEU A 105 -10.58 -10.09 25.90
N ALA A 106 -9.95 -10.74 24.92
CA ALA A 106 -10.03 -10.37 23.52
C ALA A 106 -11.48 -10.42 22.98
N LEU A 107 -12.23 -11.48 23.32
CA LEU A 107 -13.66 -11.58 22.94
C LEU A 107 -14.52 -10.46 23.55
N SER A 108 -14.21 -10.05 24.78
CA SER A 108 -14.91 -8.92 25.40
C SER A 108 -14.62 -7.62 24.69
N VAL A 109 -13.36 -7.34 24.38
CA VAL A 109 -12.96 -6.15 23.59
C VAL A 109 -13.64 -6.16 22.22
N ASP A 110 -13.61 -7.29 21.52
CA ASP A 110 -14.20 -7.44 20.19
C ASP A 110 -15.73 -7.23 20.20
N ALA A 111 -16.42 -7.77 21.20
CA ALA A 111 -17.86 -7.57 21.36
C ALA A 111 -18.25 -6.08 21.49
N PHE A 112 -17.42 -5.27 22.17
CA PHE A 112 -17.67 -3.85 22.32
C PHE A 112 -17.20 -3.00 21.14
N ASN A 113 -16.13 -3.41 20.44
CA ASN A 113 -15.55 -2.68 19.31
C ASN A 113 -16.28 -3.00 18.00
N SER A 114 -16.16 -4.22 17.51
CA SER A 114 -16.66 -4.66 16.21
C SER A 114 -17.99 -5.39 16.28
N GLY A 115 -18.28 -5.98 17.43
CA GLY A 115 -19.36 -6.92 17.64
C GLY A 115 -18.92 -8.36 17.41
N LEU A 116 -19.34 -9.25 18.30
CA LEU A 116 -19.02 -10.66 18.28
C LEU A 116 -20.14 -11.46 17.61
N ARG A 117 -19.87 -12.14 16.49
CA ARG A 117 -20.79 -13.09 15.90
C ARG A 117 -20.88 -14.33 16.79
N ILE A 118 -22.05 -14.57 17.38
CA ILE A 118 -22.29 -15.67 18.32
C ILE A 118 -22.80 -16.91 17.58
N ALA A 119 -23.78 -16.72 16.71
CA ALA A 119 -24.47 -17.82 16.01
C ALA A 119 -25.11 -17.33 14.71
N GLU A 120 -25.56 -18.27 13.92
CA GLU A 120 -26.44 -18.04 12.78
C GLU A 120 -27.87 -18.51 13.18
N ILE A 121 -28.85 -17.66 12.98
CA ILE A 121 -30.27 -17.94 13.25
C ILE A 121 -31.07 -17.88 11.96
N THR A 122 -32.17 -18.63 11.90
CA THR A 122 -33.10 -18.57 10.78
C THR A 122 -34.35 -17.79 11.19
N VAL A 123 -34.60 -16.66 10.54
CA VAL A 123 -35.80 -15.85 10.72
C VAL A 123 -36.50 -15.76 9.38
N ASP A 124 -37.80 -16.09 9.33
CA ASP A 124 -38.59 -16.07 8.10
C ASP A 124 -37.93 -16.78 6.90
N SER A 125 -37.38 -17.97 7.16
CA SER A 125 -36.64 -18.80 6.16
C SER A 125 -35.34 -18.15 5.61
N LYS A 126 -34.87 -17.05 6.19
CA LYS A 126 -33.60 -16.42 5.87
C LYS A 126 -32.59 -16.63 7.00
N ARG A 127 -31.38 -17.00 6.62
CA ARG A 127 -30.27 -17.09 7.57
C ARG A 127 -29.74 -15.70 7.88
N MET A 128 -29.59 -15.41 9.16
CA MET A 128 -29.10 -14.13 9.66
C MET A 128 -28.07 -14.35 10.77
N ASP A 129 -27.01 -13.53 10.79
CA ASP A 129 -26.03 -13.59 11.85
C ASP A 129 -26.55 -12.94 13.13
N LEU A 130 -26.42 -13.67 14.23
CA LEU A 130 -26.66 -13.14 15.56
C LEU A 130 -25.35 -12.54 16.09
N THR A 131 -25.31 -11.23 16.21
CA THR A 131 -24.12 -10.50 16.67
C THR A 131 -24.38 -9.85 18.02
N LEU A 132 -23.52 -10.18 19.01
CA LEU A 132 -23.50 -9.49 20.30
C LEU A 132 -22.69 -8.20 20.15
N ARG A 133 -23.29 -7.07 20.53
CA ARG A 133 -22.63 -5.76 20.55
C ARG A 133 -22.78 -5.09 21.89
N GLY A 134 -21.75 -4.36 22.32
CA GLY A 134 -21.87 -3.37 23.36
C GLY A 134 -22.86 -2.27 22.96
N LYS A 135 -23.30 -1.47 23.94
CA LYS A 135 -24.19 -0.33 23.68
C LYS A 135 -23.59 0.57 22.61
N VAL A 136 -24.39 0.95 21.62
CA VAL A 136 -23.95 1.90 20.56
C VAL A 136 -23.43 3.18 21.22
N ASN A 137 -22.26 3.65 20.81
CA ASN A 137 -21.54 4.79 21.39
C ASN A 137 -20.99 4.58 22.81
N ALA A 138 -20.84 3.33 23.28
CA ALA A 138 -20.16 3.05 24.54
C ALA A 138 -18.68 3.47 24.53
N ILE A 139 -18.06 3.47 23.34
CA ILE A 139 -16.67 3.85 23.11
C ILE A 139 -16.66 5.03 22.12
N THR A 140 -16.81 6.24 22.63
CA THR A 140 -16.65 7.49 21.84
C THR A 140 -15.29 8.11 22.02
N GLU A 141 -14.58 7.72 23.08
CA GLU A 141 -13.25 8.24 23.43
C GLU A 141 -12.32 7.09 23.81
N THR A 142 -11.01 7.31 23.69
CA THR A 142 -9.96 6.34 24.05
C THR A 142 -10.11 5.81 25.48
N GLN A 143 -10.52 6.68 26.41
CA GLN A 143 -10.78 6.35 27.81
C GLN A 143 -11.97 5.38 27.99
N GLY A 144 -12.85 5.28 26.99
CA GLY A 144 -13.98 4.32 27.02
C GLY A 144 -13.53 2.87 26.98
N ILE A 145 -12.35 2.58 26.37
CA ILE A 145 -11.81 1.22 26.26
C ILE A 145 -11.34 0.71 27.61
N GLU A 146 -10.76 1.56 28.45
CA GLU A 146 -10.30 1.19 29.80
C GLU A 146 -11.43 0.69 30.70
N ASN A 147 -12.66 1.20 30.47
CA ASN A 147 -13.84 0.93 31.26
C ASN A 147 -14.72 -0.20 30.70
N ILE A 148 -14.32 -0.86 29.60
CA ILE A 148 -15.08 -2.00 29.06
C ILE A 148 -15.18 -3.09 30.16
N PRO A 149 -16.39 -3.57 30.45
CA PRO A 149 -16.60 -4.60 31.45
C PRO A 149 -16.19 -5.98 30.92
N VAL A 150 -15.39 -6.68 31.71
CA VAL A 150 -15.03 -8.08 31.48
C VAL A 150 -15.62 -8.91 32.62
N VAL A 151 -16.35 -9.98 32.27
CA VAL A 151 -16.98 -10.87 33.24
C VAL A 151 -16.01 -12.00 33.59
N THR A 152 -15.71 -12.17 34.88
CA THR A 152 -14.93 -13.29 35.38
C THR A 152 -15.75 -14.57 35.41
N PRO A 153 -15.14 -15.78 35.42
CA PRO A 153 -15.88 -17.03 35.62
C PRO A 153 -16.64 -17.11 36.92
N SER A 154 -16.23 -16.32 37.93
CA SER A 154 -16.95 -16.22 39.23
C SER A 154 -18.16 -15.26 39.19
N GLY A 155 -18.46 -14.65 38.02
CA GLY A 155 -19.56 -13.71 37.87
C GLY A 155 -19.24 -12.27 38.28
N LYS A 156 -18.01 -11.96 38.68
CA LYS A 156 -17.58 -10.60 39.01
C LYS A 156 -17.32 -9.81 37.73
N ILE A 157 -17.72 -8.56 37.68
CA ILE A 157 -17.48 -7.64 36.57
C ILE A 157 -16.26 -6.75 36.90
N LEU A 158 -15.26 -6.74 36.02
CA LEU A 158 -14.05 -5.95 36.19
C LEU A 158 -13.86 -5.06 34.95
N PRO A 159 -13.39 -3.81 35.10
CA PRO A 159 -12.98 -3.01 33.95
C PRO A 159 -11.65 -3.53 33.36
N ILE A 160 -11.42 -3.34 32.06
CA ILE A 160 -10.19 -3.76 31.39
C ILE A 160 -8.95 -3.20 32.10
N SER A 161 -8.98 -1.94 32.51
CA SER A 161 -7.86 -1.29 33.23
C SER A 161 -7.41 -2.01 34.49
N SER A 162 -8.26 -2.85 35.08
CA SER A 162 -7.88 -3.65 36.25
C SER A 162 -7.04 -4.90 35.91
N ILE A 163 -7.10 -5.38 34.66
CA ILE A 163 -6.50 -6.66 34.21
C ILE A 163 -5.57 -6.53 33.01
N ALA A 164 -5.56 -5.36 32.36
CA ALA A 164 -4.71 -5.05 31.22
C ALA A 164 -4.32 -3.58 31.23
N ASP A 165 -3.22 -3.25 30.58
CA ASP A 165 -2.78 -1.88 30.33
C ASP A 165 -3.24 -1.45 28.95
N VAL A 166 -3.90 -0.29 28.87
CA VAL A 166 -4.38 0.29 27.62
C VAL A 166 -3.42 1.39 27.19
N VAL A 167 -2.71 1.17 26.08
CA VAL A 167 -1.68 2.07 25.59
C VAL A 167 -2.05 2.61 24.23
N MET A 168 -2.01 3.93 24.05
CA MET A 168 -2.13 4.55 22.75
C MET A 168 -0.75 4.52 22.09
N THR A 169 -0.68 3.93 20.91
CA THR A 169 0.54 3.82 20.11
C THR A 169 0.23 4.18 18.65
N SER A 170 1.22 4.08 17.81
CA SER A 170 1.04 4.22 16.36
C SER A 170 1.53 2.96 15.66
N GLY A 171 0.74 2.47 14.74
CA GLY A 171 1.05 1.26 13.97
C GLY A 171 0.87 1.47 12.46
N PRO A 172 1.48 0.62 11.62
CA PRO A 172 1.26 0.65 10.19
C PRO A 172 -0.17 0.21 9.88
N THR A 173 -0.90 1.01 9.10
CA THR A 173 -2.28 0.68 8.67
C THR A 173 -2.30 -0.53 7.75
N GLU A 174 -1.27 -0.67 6.94
CA GLU A 174 -1.11 -1.74 5.96
C GLU A 174 0.38 -2.03 5.79
N ILE A 175 0.76 -3.30 5.73
CA ILE A 175 2.11 -3.74 5.39
C ILE A 175 2.02 -4.51 4.08
N ARG A 176 2.52 -3.92 3.01
CA ARG A 176 2.58 -4.56 1.70
C ARG A 176 3.88 -5.35 1.54
N HIS A 177 3.80 -6.50 0.90
CA HIS A 177 4.95 -7.32 0.55
C HIS A 177 4.99 -7.57 -0.96
N ILE A 178 6.16 -7.43 -1.55
CA ILE A 178 6.47 -7.88 -2.90
C ILE A 178 7.67 -8.81 -2.77
N GLU A 179 7.59 -10.01 -3.35
CA GLU A 179 8.63 -11.05 -3.28
C GLU A 179 9.08 -11.38 -1.85
N ARG A 180 8.16 -11.29 -0.88
CA ARG A 180 8.35 -11.50 0.58
C ARG A 180 8.99 -10.33 1.33
N ASP A 181 9.51 -9.31 0.67
CA ASP A 181 10.04 -8.10 1.29
C ASP A 181 8.95 -7.06 1.50
N ARG A 182 9.04 -6.32 2.60
CA ARG A 182 8.15 -5.18 2.88
C ARG A 182 8.38 -4.11 1.85
N THR A 183 7.30 -3.56 1.31
CA THR A 183 7.38 -2.68 0.15
C THR A 183 6.52 -1.45 0.31
N ILE A 184 7.08 -0.31 -0.12
CA ILE A 184 6.34 0.91 -0.40
C ILE A 184 6.48 1.21 -1.89
N THR A 185 5.35 1.32 -2.57
CA THR A 185 5.29 1.64 -4.00
C THR A 185 4.93 3.11 -4.17
N LEU A 186 5.77 3.86 -4.87
CA LEU A 186 5.43 5.19 -5.36
C LEU A 186 4.86 5.07 -6.76
N GLN A 187 3.54 5.20 -6.89
CA GLN A 187 2.88 5.25 -8.20
C GLN A 187 2.97 6.67 -8.77
N ILE A 188 3.69 6.82 -9.86
CA ILE A 188 3.97 8.10 -10.52
C ILE A 188 3.23 8.13 -11.84
N LYS A 189 2.38 9.12 -12.02
CA LYS A 189 1.68 9.38 -13.29
C LYS A 189 2.16 10.71 -13.85
N PRO A 190 3.04 10.67 -14.87
CA PRO A 190 3.42 11.87 -15.60
C PRO A 190 2.26 12.40 -16.42
N ILE A 191 2.31 13.69 -16.77
CA ILE A 191 1.35 14.30 -17.70
C ILE A 191 1.43 13.62 -19.07
N ASP A 192 0.33 13.66 -19.83
CA ASP A 192 0.25 13.01 -21.16
C ASP A 192 1.25 13.55 -22.17
N LYS A 193 1.80 14.75 -21.95
CA LYS A 193 2.81 15.39 -22.82
C LYS A 193 4.19 14.76 -22.72
N ILE A 194 4.52 14.11 -21.60
CA ILE A 194 5.83 13.48 -21.38
C ILE A 194 5.74 12.03 -21.87
N PRO A 195 6.57 11.59 -22.82
CA PRO A 195 6.67 10.18 -23.19
C PRO A 195 7.00 9.33 -21.96
N LEU A 196 6.46 8.11 -21.89
CA LEU A 196 6.62 7.26 -20.71
C LEU A 196 8.09 6.86 -20.52
N GLU A 197 8.81 6.59 -21.61
CA GLU A 197 10.24 6.28 -21.62
C GLU A 197 11.06 7.43 -21.03
N ALA A 198 10.79 8.67 -21.47
CA ALA A 198 11.48 9.85 -20.94
C ALA A 198 11.21 10.07 -19.45
N ALA A 199 9.99 9.72 -18.99
CA ALA A 199 9.67 9.78 -17.57
C ALA A 199 10.41 8.69 -16.78
N ILE A 200 10.52 7.47 -17.31
CA ILE A 200 11.30 6.37 -16.73
C ILE A 200 12.77 6.77 -16.60
N ASP A 201 13.37 7.30 -17.67
CA ASP A 201 14.76 7.76 -17.67
C ASP A 201 14.97 8.88 -16.65
N THR A 202 14.04 9.82 -16.56
CA THR A 202 14.08 10.90 -15.56
C THR A 202 14.06 10.33 -14.13
N ILE A 203 13.23 9.32 -13.85
CA ILE A 203 13.17 8.68 -12.52
C ILE A 203 14.48 7.96 -12.24
N ARG A 204 15.04 7.24 -13.22
CA ARG A 204 16.31 6.54 -13.07
C ARG A 204 17.46 7.50 -12.77
N GLU A 205 17.57 8.58 -13.54
CA GLU A 205 18.68 9.54 -13.41
C GLU A 205 18.55 10.47 -12.21
N LYS A 206 17.33 10.94 -11.91
CA LYS A 206 17.11 11.98 -10.90
C LYS A 206 16.61 11.47 -9.56
N VAL A 207 16.16 10.22 -9.48
CA VAL A 207 15.65 9.63 -8.24
C VAL A 207 16.50 8.44 -7.82
N ILE A 208 16.61 7.41 -8.68
CA ILE A 208 17.28 6.15 -8.32
C ILE A 208 18.77 6.37 -8.16
N LEU A 209 19.46 6.86 -9.20
CA LEU A 209 20.91 7.05 -9.18
C LEU A 209 21.40 7.94 -8.01
N PRO A 210 20.77 9.09 -7.68
CA PRO A 210 21.19 9.88 -6.54
C PRO A 210 21.01 9.17 -5.20
N LEU A 211 19.94 8.37 -5.02
CA LEU A 211 19.72 7.59 -3.80
C LEU A 211 20.74 6.46 -3.65
N GLU A 212 21.07 5.76 -4.74
CA GLU A 212 22.11 4.74 -4.74
C GLU A 212 23.50 5.32 -4.44
N GLN A 213 23.82 6.49 -4.99
CA GLN A 213 25.10 7.19 -4.74
C GLN A 213 25.22 7.70 -3.30
N GLN A 214 24.10 8.09 -2.66
CA GLN A 214 24.09 8.47 -1.25
C GLN A 214 24.29 7.27 -0.31
N GLY A 215 24.14 6.05 -0.82
CA GLY A 215 24.22 4.80 -0.07
C GLY A 215 22.86 4.41 0.52
N LEU A 216 22.25 3.40 -0.06
CA LEU A 216 21.01 2.83 0.49
C LEU A 216 21.28 2.08 1.81
N PRO A 217 20.36 2.13 2.77
CA PRO A 217 20.43 1.30 3.96
C PRO A 217 20.52 -0.17 3.59
N THR A 218 21.26 -0.95 4.37
CA THR A 218 21.47 -2.38 4.11
C THR A 218 20.15 -3.13 3.91
N GLY A 219 20.01 -3.80 2.78
CA GLY A 219 18.85 -4.61 2.41
C GLY A 219 17.70 -3.83 1.77
N VAL A 220 17.83 -2.52 1.55
CA VAL A 220 16.83 -1.74 0.80
C VAL A 220 17.19 -1.73 -0.68
N ASN A 221 16.22 -2.05 -1.54
CA ASN A 221 16.35 -2.07 -2.99
C ASN A 221 15.30 -1.14 -3.62
N LEU A 222 15.66 -0.58 -4.78
CA LEU A 222 14.80 0.28 -5.60
C LEU A 222 14.57 -0.42 -6.94
N ASN A 223 13.32 -0.72 -7.27
CA ASN A 223 12.95 -1.37 -8.52
C ASN A 223 11.84 -0.59 -9.23
N LEU A 224 11.98 -0.45 -10.55
CA LEU A 224 10.90 0.03 -11.39
C LEU A 224 10.04 -1.15 -11.81
N SER A 225 8.74 -1.05 -11.60
CA SER A 225 7.77 -2.10 -11.91
C SER A 225 6.57 -1.55 -12.70
N GLY A 226 5.58 -2.39 -12.92
CA GLY A 226 4.38 -2.01 -13.66
C GLY A 226 4.64 -1.82 -15.15
N THR A 227 4.10 -0.76 -15.74
CA THR A 227 4.21 -0.48 -17.19
C THR A 227 5.66 -0.27 -17.63
N ALA A 228 6.54 0.17 -16.73
CA ALA A 228 7.96 0.37 -17.02
C ALA A 228 8.69 -0.95 -17.27
N ASP A 229 8.41 -1.97 -16.47
CA ASP A 229 8.99 -3.30 -16.63
C ASP A 229 8.46 -4.01 -17.87
N GLU A 230 7.15 -3.92 -18.12
CA GLU A 230 6.52 -4.46 -19.34
C GLU A 230 7.11 -3.86 -20.61
N LEU A 231 7.39 -2.56 -20.66
CA LEU A 231 8.01 -1.90 -21.81
C LEU A 231 9.43 -2.42 -22.05
N THR A 232 10.23 -2.51 -21.00
CA THR A 232 11.63 -2.96 -21.11
C THR A 232 11.69 -4.42 -21.55
N SER A 233 10.87 -5.29 -21.00
CA SER A 233 10.79 -6.70 -21.37
C SER A 233 10.29 -6.90 -22.80
N THR A 234 9.27 -6.14 -23.21
CA THR A 234 8.73 -6.17 -24.57
C THR A 234 9.75 -5.69 -25.59
N TRP A 235 10.49 -4.61 -25.30
CA TRP A 235 11.54 -4.09 -26.16
C TRP A 235 12.64 -5.13 -26.39
N ASN A 236 13.15 -5.74 -25.32
CA ASN A 236 14.15 -6.79 -25.40
C ASN A 236 13.66 -8.00 -26.22
N ALA A 237 12.41 -8.43 -26.01
CA ALA A 237 11.82 -9.50 -26.81
C ALA A 237 11.70 -9.13 -28.29
N MET A 238 11.32 -7.90 -28.61
CA MET A 238 11.25 -7.40 -29.99
C MET A 238 12.61 -7.37 -30.67
N VAL A 239 13.66 -6.90 -29.99
CA VAL A 239 15.03 -6.88 -30.54
C VAL A 239 15.51 -8.29 -30.83
N ILE A 240 15.32 -9.24 -29.91
CA ILE A 240 15.69 -10.64 -30.12
C ILE A 240 14.92 -11.23 -31.30
N ASN A 241 13.60 -11.03 -31.38
CA ASN A 241 12.79 -11.51 -32.47
C ASN A 241 13.20 -10.91 -33.82
N LEU A 242 13.60 -9.62 -33.85
CA LEU A 242 14.11 -8.98 -35.06
C LEU A 242 15.43 -9.63 -35.55
N ILE A 243 16.36 -9.91 -34.62
CA ILE A 243 17.62 -10.60 -34.96
C ILE A 243 17.30 -11.99 -35.51
N VAL A 244 16.41 -12.75 -34.86
CA VAL A 244 16.03 -14.08 -35.36
C VAL A 244 15.38 -14.01 -36.74
N ALA A 245 14.53 -13.03 -36.99
CA ALA A 245 13.88 -12.82 -38.27
C ALA A 245 14.93 -12.51 -39.38
N ILE A 246 15.88 -11.63 -39.09
CA ILE A 246 16.99 -11.31 -40.03
C ILE A 246 17.81 -12.56 -40.33
N CYS A 247 18.18 -13.34 -39.30
CA CYS A 247 18.92 -14.58 -39.49
C CYS A 247 18.14 -15.59 -40.34
N MET A 248 16.83 -15.71 -40.11
CA MET A 248 15.97 -16.64 -40.86
C MET A 248 15.86 -16.22 -42.33
N VAL A 249 15.66 -14.92 -42.60
CA VAL A 249 15.66 -14.38 -43.98
C VAL A 249 16.99 -14.61 -44.64
N TYR A 250 18.10 -14.35 -43.94
CA TYR A 250 19.45 -14.59 -44.47
C TYR A 250 19.69 -16.07 -44.83
N LEU A 251 19.28 -17.01 -43.97
CA LEU A 251 19.37 -18.44 -44.23
C LEU A 251 18.54 -18.87 -45.44
N LEU A 252 17.29 -18.34 -45.54
CA LEU A 252 16.46 -18.59 -46.70
C LEU A 252 17.09 -18.11 -48.01
N MET A 253 17.65 -16.90 -47.96
CA MET A 253 18.39 -16.33 -49.15
C MET A 253 19.60 -17.17 -49.47
N ALA A 254 20.40 -17.59 -48.48
CA ALA A 254 21.57 -18.45 -48.70
C ALA A 254 21.20 -19.80 -49.33
N ILE A 255 20.08 -20.40 -48.91
CA ILE A 255 19.57 -21.66 -49.50
C ILE A 255 19.06 -21.44 -50.92
N LEU A 256 18.32 -20.33 -51.16
CA LEU A 256 17.70 -20.05 -52.43
C LEU A 256 18.76 -19.71 -53.53
N PHE A 257 19.83 -19.00 -53.13
CA PHE A 257 20.89 -18.59 -54.05
C PHE A 257 22.12 -19.52 -54.04
N GLU A 258 22.09 -20.60 -53.25
CA GLU A 258 23.20 -21.56 -53.07
C GLU A 258 24.54 -20.89 -52.76
N SER A 259 24.50 -19.68 -52.19
CA SER A 259 25.69 -18.88 -51.87
C SER A 259 25.47 -18.13 -50.56
N PHE A 260 26.46 -18.11 -49.67
CA PHE A 260 26.45 -17.38 -48.40
C PHE A 260 26.85 -15.90 -48.54
N ILE A 261 27.39 -15.49 -49.69
CA ILE A 261 27.96 -14.13 -49.87
C ILE A 261 27.34 -13.41 -51.08
N TYR A 262 26.66 -14.13 -51.99
CA TYR A 262 26.01 -13.55 -53.16
C TYR A 262 24.51 -13.67 -53.11
#